data_30cfae85b115ca880ea6ecc042e5b427
#
_entry.id   30cfae85b115ca880ea6ecc042e5b427
#
_cell.length_a   1.000
_cell.length_b   1.000
_cell.length_c   1.000
_cell.angle_alpha   90.00
_cell.angle_beta   90.00
_cell.angle_gamma   90.00
#
_symmetry.space_group_name_H-M   'P 1'
#
loop_
_entity.id
_entity.type
_entity.pdbx_description
1 polymer ?
#
loop_
_entity_poly.entity_id
_entity_poly.type
_entity_poly.pdbx_seq_one_letter_code
_entity_poly.pdbx_strand_id
1 'polypeptide(L)'
;MVQKTTKPNPIKIIKLSNGDDIVCALPAEQLSEKSPMLRLSKPLLVKYVPQFIPGGGLKDYVALIKWSPYTKDIIITIPKDKIMSIVNANTDMTKSYEHVVKGYEKSDPLRKPTTTPKYNRERFTDEDNDRVNEIFDEMEEDDFFPKKTIH
;
A
#
# COMPACT_ATOMS: atom_id res chain seq x y z
N MET A 1 33.23 -27.57 10.17
CA MET A 1 32.18 -27.05 9.30
C MET A 1 31.89 -25.61 9.70
N VAL A 2 32.28 -24.68 8.87
CA VAL A 2 31.93 -23.27 9.10
C VAL A 2 30.46 -23.09 8.67
N GLN A 3 29.58 -22.96 9.63
CA GLN A 3 28.22 -22.49 9.32
C GLN A 3 28.35 -21.07 8.76
N LYS A 4 28.10 -20.92 7.47
CA LYS A 4 27.85 -19.60 6.89
C LYS A 4 26.60 -19.06 7.58
N THR A 5 26.78 -18.31 8.63
CA THR A 5 25.74 -17.44 9.13
C THR A 5 25.48 -16.42 8.03
N THR A 6 24.49 -16.70 7.20
CA THR A 6 23.98 -15.71 6.26
C THR A 6 23.43 -14.56 7.07
N LYS A 7 24.21 -13.51 7.22
CA LYS A 7 23.70 -12.25 7.80
C LYS A 7 22.50 -11.84 6.97
N PRO A 8 21.37 -11.49 7.59
CA PRO A 8 20.24 -10.99 6.85
C PRO A 8 20.66 -9.76 6.04
N ASN A 9 20.16 -9.64 4.83
CA ASN A 9 20.46 -8.49 3.99
C ASN A 9 20.09 -7.19 4.70
N PRO A 10 20.95 -6.18 4.68
CA PRO A 10 20.65 -4.92 5.32
C PRO A 10 19.45 -4.25 4.67
N ILE A 11 18.63 -3.60 5.47
CA ILE A 11 17.51 -2.83 5.02
C ILE A 11 17.96 -1.43 4.64
N LYS A 12 17.66 -1.02 3.42
CA LYS A 12 18.04 0.27 2.87
C LYS A 12 16.80 1.08 2.48
N ILE A 13 16.93 2.38 2.59
CA ILE A 13 15.96 3.33 2.04
C ILE A 13 16.56 3.93 0.79
N ILE A 14 15.84 3.83 -0.31
CA ILE A 14 16.27 4.31 -1.62
C ILE A 14 15.33 5.43 -2.05
N LYS A 15 15.91 6.60 -2.31
CA LYS A 15 15.17 7.72 -2.89
C LYS A 15 15.32 7.70 -4.40
N LEU A 16 14.20 7.66 -5.10
CA LEU A 16 14.15 7.68 -6.55
C LEU A 16 13.99 9.10 -7.10
N SER A 17 14.36 9.28 -8.37
CA SER A 17 14.25 10.57 -9.06
C SER A 17 12.83 11.10 -9.20
N ASN A 18 11.83 10.23 -9.12
CA ASN A 18 10.41 10.61 -9.12
C ASN A 18 9.88 11.09 -7.75
N GLY A 19 10.74 11.07 -6.70
CA GLY A 19 10.36 11.46 -5.35
C GLY A 19 9.92 10.33 -4.45
N ASP A 20 9.81 9.10 -4.95
CA ASP A 20 9.44 7.95 -4.14
C ASP A 20 10.57 7.54 -3.19
N ASP A 21 10.22 7.25 -1.95
CA ASP A 21 11.10 6.62 -0.99
C ASP A 21 10.72 5.14 -0.87
N ILE A 22 11.69 4.26 -1.13
CA ILE A 22 11.47 2.81 -1.14
C ILE A 22 12.34 2.17 -0.08
N VAL A 23 11.75 1.30 0.72
CA VAL A 23 12.45 0.47 1.69
C VAL A 23 12.54 -0.95 1.15
N CYS A 24 13.73 -1.51 1.13
CA CYS A 24 13.96 -2.86 0.64
C CYS A 24 15.16 -3.53 1.30
N ALA A 25 15.22 -4.84 1.21
CA ALA A 25 16.43 -5.59 1.54
C ALA A 25 17.38 -5.53 0.34
N LEU A 26 18.59 -5.06 0.56
CA LEU A 26 19.57 -4.87 -0.48
C LEU A 26 20.93 -5.48 -0.05
N PRO A 27 21.39 -6.56 -0.71
CA PRO A 27 22.71 -7.10 -0.46
C PRO A 27 23.78 -6.06 -0.79
N ALA A 28 24.82 -5.96 0.06
CA ALA A 28 25.92 -5.04 -0.16
C ALA A 28 26.65 -5.27 -1.50
N GLU A 29 26.66 -6.51 -1.96
CA GLU A 29 27.25 -6.91 -3.25
C GLU A 29 26.57 -6.22 -4.45
N GLN A 30 25.28 -5.97 -4.36
CA GLN A 30 24.52 -5.28 -5.40
C GLN A 30 25.01 -3.86 -5.65
N LEU A 31 25.47 -3.17 -4.60
CA LEU A 31 25.99 -1.81 -4.69
C LEU A 31 27.36 -1.74 -5.35
N SER A 32 28.18 -2.80 -5.21
CA SER A 32 29.52 -2.89 -5.77
C SER A 32 29.57 -3.43 -7.19
N GLU A 33 28.49 -4.05 -7.67
CA GLU A 33 28.41 -4.56 -9.03
C GLU A 33 28.42 -3.41 -10.06
N LYS A 34 29.15 -3.62 -11.13
CA LYS A 34 29.24 -2.64 -12.25
C LYS A 34 27.98 -2.64 -13.13
N SER A 35 26.97 -3.45 -12.81
CA SER A 35 25.71 -3.49 -13.54
C SER A 35 24.99 -2.14 -13.46
N PRO A 36 24.40 -1.65 -14.56
CA PRO A 36 23.60 -0.44 -14.54
C PRO A 36 22.24 -0.61 -13.86
N MET A 37 21.90 -1.83 -13.49
CA MET A 37 20.63 -2.19 -12.87
C MET A 37 20.83 -2.60 -11.42
N LEU A 38 19.84 -2.31 -10.59
CA LEU A 38 19.81 -2.70 -9.18
C LEU A 38 18.58 -3.57 -8.91
N ARG A 39 18.78 -4.67 -8.19
CA ARG A 39 17.70 -5.59 -7.80
C ARG A 39 17.25 -5.30 -6.39
N LEU A 40 16.01 -4.93 -6.25
CA LEU A 40 15.38 -4.65 -4.97
C LEU A 40 14.57 -5.86 -4.51
N SER A 41 14.91 -6.41 -3.35
CA SER A 41 14.13 -7.51 -2.77
C SER A 41 13.01 -6.95 -1.90
N LYS A 42 11.79 -7.37 -2.20
CA LYS A 42 10.57 -6.99 -1.46
C LYS A 42 10.47 -5.48 -1.20
N PRO A 43 10.48 -4.64 -2.25
CA PRO A 43 10.43 -3.21 -2.07
C PRO A 43 9.05 -2.76 -1.58
N LEU A 44 9.06 -1.89 -0.56
CA LEU A 44 7.87 -1.23 -0.03
C LEU A 44 7.99 0.27 -0.24
N LEU A 45 6.89 0.89 -0.63
CA LEU A 45 6.78 2.33 -0.75
C LEU A 45 6.50 2.96 0.61
N VAL A 46 7.27 3.97 0.96
CA VAL A 46 7.05 4.78 2.16
C VAL A 46 6.02 5.86 1.84
N LYS A 47 4.90 5.84 2.53
CA LYS A 47 3.88 6.88 2.44
C LYS A 47 3.69 7.60 3.76
N TYR A 48 3.57 8.91 3.68
CA TYR A 48 3.20 9.75 4.81
C TYR A 48 1.69 9.96 4.79
N VAL A 49 1.03 9.55 5.86
CA VAL A 49 -0.43 9.66 5.99
C VAL A 49 -0.73 10.63 7.13
N PRO A 50 -1.30 11.81 6.84
CA PRO A 50 -1.67 12.74 7.88
C PRO A 50 -2.89 12.21 8.65
N GLN A 51 -2.80 12.25 9.97
CA GLN A 51 -3.91 11.86 10.86
C GLN A 51 -4.17 12.95 11.88
N PHE A 52 -5.45 13.16 12.17
CA PHE A 52 -5.86 14.05 13.24
C PHE A 52 -5.61 13.39 14.59
N ILE A 53 -4.98 14.14 15.51
CA ILE A 53 -4.74 13.69 16.87
C ILE A 53 -5.92 14.09 17.76
N PRO A 54 -6.38 13.22 18.69
CA PRO A 54 -7.30 13.61 19.74
C PRO A 54 -6.70 14.76 20.55
N GLY A 55 -7.41 15.89 20.61
CA GLY A 55 -6.92 17.10 21.27
C GLY A 55 -6.50 18.22 20.33
N GLY A 56 -6.55 18.02 19.03
CA GLY A 56 -6.24 18.98 17.98
C GLY A 56 -4.82 18.86 17.44
N GLY A 57 -4.71 19.03 16.13
CA GLY A 57 -3.45 18.96 15.39
C GLY A 57 -3.40 17.79 14.40
N LEU A 58 -2.45 17.89 13.47
CA LEU A 58 -2.15 16.86 12.48
C LEU A 58 -0.82 16.23 12.81
N LYS A 59 -0.76 14.91 12.77
CA LYS A 59 0.49 14.15 12.86
C LYS A 59 0.61 13.25 11.65
N ASP A 60 1.79 13.23 11.06
CA ASP A 60 2.08 12.33 9.95
C ASP A 60 2.48 10.95 10.48
N TYR A 61 1.81 9.94 9.97
CA TYR A 61 2.18 8.54 10.18
C TYR A 61 2.83 7.99 8.93
N VAL A 62 3.81 7.13 9.12
CA VAL A 62 4.47 6.43 8.02
C VAL A 62 3.77 5.11 7.77
N ALA A 63 3.31 4.91 6.56
CA ALA A 63 2.76 3.64 6.09
C ALA A 63 3.70 3.02 5.07
N LEU A 64 3.89 1.71 5.18
CA LEU A 64 4.65 0.92 4.21
C LEU A 64 3.67 0.09 3.40
N ILE A 65 3.67 0.30 2.09
CA ILE A 65 2.80 -0.41 1.15
C ILE A 65 3.63 -1.07 0.06
N LYS A 66 3.12 -2.11 -0.56
CA LYS A 66 3.79 -2.71 -1.71
C LYS A 66 4.00 -1.66 -2.79
N TRP A 67 5.25 -1.52 -3.25
CA TRP A 67 5.55 -0.60 -4.33
C TRP A 67 4.89 -1.02 -5.65
N SER A 68 4.88 -2.31 -5.92
CA SER A 68 4.21 -2.88 -7.10
C SER A 68 3.22 -3.96 -6.66
N PRO A 69 1.96 -3.59 -6.35
CA PRO A 69 1.01 -4.52 -5.73
C PRO A 69 0.44 -5.57 -6.70
N TYR A 70 0.59 -5.38 -8.00
CA TYR A 70 -0.02 -6.24 -9.02
C TYR A 70 0.92 -7.31 -9.58
N THR A 71 2.10 -7.47 -8.99
CA THR A 71 3.06 -8.50 -9.39
C THR A 71 3.25 -9.54 -8.29
N LYS A 72 3.58 -10.76 -8.72
CA LYS A 72 4.03 -11.83 -7.82
C LYS A 72 5.54 -11.78 -7.59
N ASP A 73 6.24 -10.97 -8.36
CA ASP A 73 7.68 -10.87 -8.28
C ASP A 73 8.10 -10.24 -6.95
N ILE A 74 8.99 -10.92 -6.26
CA ILE A 74 9.56 -10.44 -5.00
C ILE A 74 10.80 -9.57 -5.20
N ILE A 75 11.39 -9.65 -6.39
CA ILE A 75 12.55 -8.86 -6.79
C ILE A 75 12.15 -7.94 -7.94
N ILE A 76 12.36 -6.66 -7.76
CA ILE A 76 12.12 -5.64 -8.79
C ILE A 76 13.44 -5.02 -9.18
N THR A 77 13.73 -4.99 -10.46
CA THR A 77 14.96 -4.43 -11.00
C THR A 77 14.73 -3.00 -11.48
N ILE A 78 15.56 -2.09 -11.03
CA ILE A 78 15.49 -0.66 -11.42
C ILE A 78 16.82 -0.19 -12.00
N PRO A 79 16.82 0.81 -12.91
CA PRO A 79 18.06 1.45 -13.35
C PRO A 79 18.71 2.24 -12.23
N LYS A 80 20.03 2.11 -12.06
CA LYS A 80 20.78 2.87 -11.05
C LYS A 80 20.76 4.38 -11.29
N ASP A 81 20.61 4.82 -12.52
CA ASP A 81 20.55 6.24 -12.87
C ASP A 81 19.26 6.94 -12.38
N LYS A 82 18.25 6.20 -11.97
CA LYS A 82 17.02 6.72 -11.37
C LYS A 82 17.09 6.85 -9.84
N ILE A 83 18.20 6.47 -9.25
CA ILE A 83 18.41 6.53 -7.80
C ILE A 83 19.11 7.84 -7.44
N MET A 84 18.52 8.59 -6.54
CA MET A 84 19.12 9.82 -6.03
C MET A 84 19.98 9.56 -4.81
N SER A 85 19.54 8.72 -3.90
CA SER A 85 20.27 8.38 -2.69
C SER A 85 19.92 7.00 -2.15
N ILE A 86 20.86 6.38 -1.48
CA ILE A 86 20.70 5.12 -0.76
C ILE A 86 21.24 5.31 0.64
N VAL A 87 20.40 5.09 1.65
CA VAL A 87 20.75 5.22 3.05
C VAL A 87 20.37 3.97 3.83
N ASN A 88 21.03 3.76 4.96
CA ASN A 88 20.66 2.68 5.86
C ASN A 88 19.37 3.02 6.61
N ALA A 89 18.45 2.06 6.69
CA ALA A 89 17.27 2.21 7.53
C ALA A 89 17.67 2.18 9.00
N ASN A 90 17.01 2.99 9.81
CA ASN A 90 17.19 2.93 11.26
C ASN A 90 16.49 1.69 11.84
N THR A 91 16.67 1.46 13.14
CA THR A 91 16.11 0.29 13.82
C THR A 91 14.58 0.23 13.74
N ASP A 92 13.91 1.35 13.90
CA ASP A 92 12.45 1.43 13.86
C ASP A 92 11.90 1.13 12.47
N MET A 93 12.52 1.69 11.44
CA MET A 93 12.13 1.43 10.06
C MET A 93 12.40 -0.03 9.68
N THR A 94 13.52 -0.60 10.12
CA THR A 94 13.86 -2.01 9.89
C THR A 94 12.80 -2.93 10.51
N LYS A 95 12.40 -2.69 11.73
CA LYS A 95 11.35 -3.46 12.40
C LYS A 95 9.99 -3.33 11.70
N SER A 96 9.63 -2.12 11.32
CA SER A 96 8.39 -1.87 10.58
C SER A 96 8.38 -2.58 9.23
N TYR A 97 9.49 -2.55 8.51
CA TYR A 97 9.66 -3.25 7.24
C TYR A 97 9.48 -4.76 7.41
N GLU A 98 10.20 -5.36 8.36
CA GLU A 98 10.12 -6.80 8.63
C GLU A 98 8.70 -7.23 9.02
N HIS A 99 8.03 -6.43 9.82
CA HIS A 99 6.64 -6.69 10.25
C HIS A 99 5.67 -6.68 9.06
N VAL A 100 5.77 -5.69 8.20
CA VAL A 100 4.91 -5.55 7.01
C VAL A 100 5.19 -6.66 6.00
N VAL A 101 6.46 -6.99 5.76
CA VAL A 101 6.85 -8.07 4.85
C VAL A 101 6.30 -9.42 5.32
N LYS A 102 6.41 -9.73 6.61
CA LYS A 102 5.82 -10.95 7.18
C LYS A 102 4.30 -10.98 7.02
N GLY A 103 3.64 -9.84 7.17
CA GLY A 103 2.21 -9.72 6.92
C GLY A 103 1.83 -10.02 5.47
N TYR A 104 2.59 -9.54 4.52
CA TYR A 104 2.36 -9.83 3.10
C TYR A 104 2.67 -11.28 2.71
N GLU A 105 3.64 -11.91 3.34
CA GLU A 105 3.94 -13.33 3.11
C GLU A 105 2.83 -14.26 3.63
N LYS A 106 2.20 -13.90 4.73
CA LYS A 106 1.07 -14.64 5.30
C LYS A 106 -0.23 -14.45 4.55
N SER A 107 -0.45 -13.29 3.94
CA SER A 107 -1.58 -13.04 3.08
C SER A 107 -1.27 -13.55 1.69
N ASP A 108 -1.65 -14.81 1.43
CA ASP A 108 -1.59 -15.37 0.09
C ASP A 108 -2.49 -14.55 -0.83
N PRO A 109 -1.94 -13.86 -1.86
CA PRO A 109 -2.75 -13.07 -2.78
C PRO A 109 -3.72 -13.92 -3.61
N LEU A 110 -3.56 -15.25 -3.61
CA LEU A 110 -4.47 -16.21 -4.23
C LEU A 110 -5.55 -16.69 -3.27
N ARG A 111 -5.43 -16.48 -1.98
CA ARG A 111 -6.56 -16.60 -1.09
C ARG A 111 -7.50 -15.45 -1.39
N LYS A 112 -8.59 -15.78 -2.06
CA LYS A 112 -9.76 -14.91 -2.06
C LYS A 112 -9.96 -14.42 -0.64
N PRO A 113 -10.09 -13.11 -0.39
CA PRO A 113 -10.42 -12.65 0.94
C PRO A 113 -11.68 -13.40 1.36
N THR A 114 -11.52 -14.29 2.30
CA THR A 114 -12.61 -15.09 2.91
C THR A 114 -13.58 -14.21 3.68
N THR A 115 -13.24 -12.96 3.79
CA THR A 115 -14.08 -11.89 4.29
C THR A 115 -14.22 -10.81 3.23
N THR A 116 -14.84 -11.12 2.11
CA THR A 116 -15.81 -10.16 1.65
C THR A 116 -16.71 -9.94 2.86
N PRO A 117 -16.88 -8.69 3.34
CA PRO A 117 -18.00 -8.47 4.21
C PRO A 117 -19.17 -9.14 3.47
N LYS A 118 -19.69 -10.21 4.04
CA LYS A 118 -20.98 -10.69 3.61
C LYS A 118 -21.88 -9.51 3.90
N TYR A 119 -22.06 -8.69 2.89
CA TYR A 119 -23.25 -7.87 2.84
C TYR A 119 -24.35 -8.91 2.97
N ASN A 120 -24.83 -9.05 4.19
CA ASN A 120 -25.93 -9.92 4.47
C ASN A 120 -27.09 -9.35 3.68
N ARG A 121 -27.27 -9.83 2.47
CA ARG A 121 -28.49 -9.59 1.70
C ARG A 121 -29.72 -9.98 2.51
N GLU A 122 -29.53 -10.84 3.51
CA GLU A 122 -30.56 -11.24 4.45
C GLU A 122 -31.01 -10.15 5.44
N ARG A 123 -30.30 -9.00 5.51
CA ARG A 123 -30.70 -7.87 6.34
C ARG A 123 -31.56 -6.83 5.64
N PHE A 124 -31.68 -6.88 4.33
CA PHE A 124 -32.66 -6.08 3.63
C PHE A 124 -33.97 -6.85 3.63
N THR A 125 -34.81 -6.52 4.60
CA THR A 125 -36.19 -6.99 4.63
C THR A 125 -36.97 -6.32 3.53
N ASP A 126 -38.11 -6.91 3.13
CA ASP A 126 -38.98 -6.29 2.15
C ASP A 126 -39.39 -4.87 2.58
N GLU A 127 -39.51 -4.62 3.88
CA GLU A 127 -39.74 -3.28 4.46
C GLU A 127 -38.61 -2.29 4.15
N ASP A 128 -37.35 -2.73 4.14
CA ASP A 128 -36.22 -1.88 3.79
C ASP A 128 -36.21 -1.54 2.30
N ASN A 129 -36.62 -2.46 1.45
CA ASN A 129 -36.81 -2.20 0.03
C ASN A 129 -37.94 -1.20 -0.23
N ASP A 130 -39.03 -1.31 0.51
CA ASP A 130 -40.15 -0.36 0.39
C ASP A 130 -39.70 1.05 0.81
N ARG A 131 -38.92 1.20 1.86
CA ARG A 131 -38.35 2.49 2.28
C ARG A 131 -37.41 3.08 1.23
N VAL A 132 -36.56 2.27 0.62
CA VAL A 132 -35.66 2.70 -0.45
C VAL A 132 -36.46 3.18 -1.65
N ASN A 133 -37.51 2.46 -2.02
CA ASN A 133 -38.39 2.83 -3.12
C ASN A 133 -39.16 4.14 -2.82
N GLU A 134 -39.64 4.32 -1.58
CA GLU A 134 -40.27 5.57 -1.15
C GLU A 134 -39.30 6.76 -1.28
N ILE A 135 -38.03 6.61 -0.90
CA ILE A 135 -37.02 7.65 -1.03
C ILE A 135 -36.78 7.99 -2.52
N PHE A 136 -36.73 7.00 -3.38
CA PHE A 136 -36.59 7.23 -4.83
C PHE A 136 -37.79 7.91 -5.42
N ASP A 137 -38.99 7.53 -5.00
CA ASP A 137 -40.24 8.17 -5.46
C ASP A 137 -40.32 9.64 -5.00
N GLU A 138 -39.94 9.95 -3.77
CA GLU A 138 -39.82 11.32 -3.26
C GLU A 138 -38.77 12.13 -4.02
N MET A 139 -37.64 11.54 -4.41
CA MET A 139 -36.62 12.19 -5.23
C MET A 139 -37.11 12.50 -6.65
N GLU A 140 -37.96 11.66 -7.23
CA GLU A 140 -38.56 11.92 -8.53
C GLU A 140 -39.61 13.04 -8.47
N GLU A 141 -40.38 13.13 -7.38
CA GLU A 141 -41.37 14.20 -7.17
C GLU A 141 -40.71 15.56 -6.89
N ASP A 142 -39.59 15.59 -6.22
CA ASP A 142 -38.87 16.81 -5.86
C ASP A 142 -37.99 17.36 -6.98
N ASP A 143 -38.35 17.26 -8.22
CA ASP A 143 -37.71 17.88 -9.40
C ASP A 143 -36.24 18.30 -9.14
N PHE A 144 -35.38 17.31 -8.89
CA PHE A 144 -33.95 17.53 -8.65
C PHE A 144 -33.24 18.16 -9.86
N PHE A 145 -33.88 18.08 -11.02
CA PHE A 145 -33.48 18.76 -12.24
C PHE A 145 -34.51 19.84 -12.53
N PRO A 146 -34.10 21.12 -12.56
CA PRO A 146 -35.01 22.16 -12.98
C PRO A 146 -35.51 21.78 -14.38
N LYS A 147 -36.79 21.54 -14.51
CA LYS A 147 -37.42 21.42 -15.82
C LYS A 147 -37.05 22.67 -16.58
N LYS A 148 -36.22 22.54 -17.59
CA LYS A 148 -36.02 23.62 -18.55
C LYS A 148 -37.35 23.83 -19.21
N THR A 149 -38.08 24.83 -18.71
CA THR A 149 -39.17 25.42 -19.46
C THR A 149 -38.53 26.01 -20.71
N ILE A 150 -38.64 25.30 -21.80
CA ILE A 150 -38.27 25.83 -23.10
C ILE A 150 -39.45 26.70 -23.52
N HIS A 151 -39.21 28.01 -23.46
CA HIS A 151 -40.09 28.96 -24.10
C HIS A 151 -39.58 29.25 -25.49
#